data_f97307b231da1c139bb7f7cd1f5aaa91
#
_entry.id   f97307b231da1c139bb7f7cd1f5aaa91
#
_cell.length_a   1.000
_cell.length_b   1.000
_cell.length_c   1.000
_cell.angle_alpha   90.00
_cell.angle_beta   90.00
_cell.angle_gamma   90.00
#
_symmetry.space_group_name_H-M   'P 1'
#
loop_
_entity.id
_entity.type
_entity.pdbx_description
1 polymer ?
#
loop_
_entity_poly.entity_id
_entity_poly.type
_entity_poly.pdbx_seq_one_letter_code
_entity_poly.pdbx_strand_id
1 'polypeptide(L)'
;MRMIKFRAKRVNGGEWVKSMTISYGTIKRKMYNVFFEVEPNKWVGVIPETVCQFSEITDKNGNSIFEHDLILIHESESSYQFTVEVLFHKGMFCYKNKACGFTPLWYVSDRCEVIGNAFDN
;
A
#
# COMPACT_ATOMS: atom_id res chain seq x y z
N MET A 1 -9.88 -12.17 13.04
CA MET A 1 -9.40 -12.60 11.70
C MET A 1 -8.68 -11.45 11.01
N ARG A 2 -7.55 -11.75 10.37
CA ARG A 2 -6.81 -10.74 9.63
C ARG A 2 -7.56 -10.36 8.36
N MET A 3 -7.55 -9.07 8.04
CA MET A 3 -8.12 -8.57 6.79
C MET A 3 -7.00 -8.48 5.74
N ILE A 4 -7.01 -9.41 4.80
CA ILE A 4 -6.03 -9.43 3.71
C ILE A 4 -6.71 -8.82 2.49
N LYS A 5 -6.25 -7.65 2.06
CA LYS A 5 -6.80 -6.99 0.89
C LYS A 5 -5.71 -6.27 0.12
N PHE A 6 -5.96 -6.07 -1.15
CA PHE A 6 -5.04 -5.44 -2.09
C PHE A 6 -5.74 -4.30 -2.80
N ARG A 7 -4.97 -3.37 -3.30
CA ARG A 7 -5.44 -2.37 -4.26
C ARG A 7 -4.49 -2.32 -5.44
N ALA A 8 -4.99 -1.93 -6.59
CA ALA A 8 -4.16 -1.74 -7.79
C ALA A 8 -4.89 -0.83 -8.76
N LYS A 9 -4.18 -0.27 -9.72
CA LYS A 9 -4.79 0.50 -10.80
C LYS A 9 -5.20 -0.42 -11.93
N ARG A 10 -6.41 -0.21 -12.46
CA ARG A 10 -6.88 -0.96 -13.63
C ARG A 10 -6.05 -0.60 -14.85
N VAL A 11 -5.82 -1.62 -15.70
CA VAL A 11 -5.17 -1.40 -17.00
C VAL A 11 -6.03 -0.46 -17.85
N ASN A 12 -7.35 -0.69 -17.87
CA ASN A 12 -8.28 0.17 -18.60
C ASN A 12 -8.83 1.24 -17.68
N GLY A 13 -8.48 2.50 -17.94
CA GLY A 13 -9.00 3.65 -17.20
C GLY A 13 -8.13 4.13 -16.07
N GLY A 14 -7.29 3.30 -15.49
CA GLY A 14 -6.32 3.70 -14.48
C GLY A 14 -6.88 3.99 -13.09
N GLU A 15 -8.17 3.74 -12.85
CA GLU A 15 -8.74 3.94 -11.51
C GLU A 15 -8.28 2.84 -10.55
N TRP A 16 -8.24 3.19 -9.25
CA TRP A 16 -7.93 2.24 -8.20
C TRP A 16 -9.09 1.29 -7.98
N VAL A 17 -8.76 0.00 -7.85
CA VAL A 17 -9.72 -1.04 -7.45
C VAL A 17 -9.14 -1.81 -6.28
N LYS A 18 -10.01 -2.39 -5.47
CA LYS A 18 -9.63 -3.19 -4.30
C LYS A 18 -10.20 -4.58 -4.43
N SER A 19 -9.48 -5.57 -3.90
CA SER A 19 -9.95 -6.95 -3.88
C SER A 19 -9.24 -7.73 -2.78
N MET A 20 -9.90 -8.78 -2.33
CA MET A 20 -9.30 -9.80 -1.47
C MET A 20 -8.84 -10.99 -2.31
N THR A 21 -9.15 -11.01 -3.60
CA THR A 21 -8.87 -12.13 -4.48
C THR A 21 -8.05 -11.66 -5.67
N ILE A 22 -6.88 -12.23 -5.81
CA ILE A 22 -5.92 -11.88 -6.86
C ILE A 22 -5.53 -13.15 -7.61
N SER A 23 -5.47 -13.05 -8.94
CA SER A 23 -4.99 -14.11 -9.80
C SER A 23 -3.89 -13.57 -10.68
N TYR A 24 -2.85 -14.34 -10.86
CA TYR A 24 -1.77 -13.94 -11.75
C TYR A 24 -1.22 -15.16 -12.49
N GLY A 25 -0.68 -14.91 -13.69
CA GLY A 25 -0.04 -15.91 -14.49
C GLY A 25 1.12 -15.32 -15.26
N THR A 26 2.01 -16.17 -15.74
CA THR A 26 3.16 -15.73 -16.53
C THR A 26 2.79 -15.69 -17.99
N ILE A 27 2.96 -14.53 -18.63
CA ILE A 27 2.92 -14.43 -20.08
C ILE A 27 4.35 -14.24 -20.56
N LYS A 28 4.81 -15.09 -21.47
CA LYS A 28 6.14 -14.95 -22.11
C LYS A 28 7.25 -14.58 -21.14
N ARG A 29 7.86 -15.58 -20.55
CA ARG A 29 9.16 -15.57 -19.85
C ARG A 29 9.32 -14.67 -18.61
N LYS A 30 8.73 -13.50 -18.46
CA LYS A 30 8.94 -12.62 -17.29
C LYS A 30 7.81 -11.62 -17.07
N MET A 31 6.76 -11.68 -17.87
CA MET A 31 5.63 -10.76 -17.72
C MET A 31 4.50 -11.49 -17.03
N TYR A 32 3.93 -10.81 -16.03
CA TYR A 32 2.78 -11.33 -15.32
C TYR A 32 1.55 -10.55 -15.69
N ASN A 33 0.45 -11.27 -15.96
CA ASN A 33 -0.88 -10.66 -15.94
C ASN A 33 -1.43 -10.81 -14.55
N VAL A 34 -1.94 -9.73 -14.00
CA VAL A 34 -2.56 -9.73 -12.69
C VAL A 34 -4.01 -9.30 -12.85
N PHE A 35 -4.91 -10.04 -12.21
CA PHE A 35 -6.35 -9.77 -12.26
C PHE A 35 -6.90 -9.70 -10.84
N PHE A 36 -7.81 -8.76 -10.62
CA PHE A 36 -8.55 -8.66 -9.37
C PHE A 36 -10.00 -9.06 -9.61
N GLU A 37 -10.53 -9.88 -8.72
CA GLU A 37 -11.96 -10.14 -8.70
C GLU A 37 -12.64 -9.00 -7.95
N VAL A 38 -13.38 -8.16 -8.66
CA VAL A 38 -14.03 -6.98 -8.09
C VAL A 38 -15.47 -7.25 -7.65
N GLU A 39 -16.10 -8.27 -8.26
CA GLU A 39 -17.40 -8.81 -7.87
C GLU A 39 -17.34 -10.30 -8.16
N PRO A 40 -18.23 -11.13 -7.59
CA PRO A 40 -18.21 -12.58 -7.85
C PRO A 40 -18.16 -12.88 -9.36
N ASN A 41 -17.12 -13.59 -9.77
CA ASN A 41 -16.84 -13.96 -11.15
C ASN A 41 -16.60 -12.79 -12.12
N LYS A 42 -16.36 -11.58 -11.60
CA LYS A 42 -16.03 -10.43 -12.42
C LYS A 42 -14.57 -10.02 -12.15
N TRP A 43 -13.72 -10.26 -13.13
CA TRP A 43 -12.29 -10.02 -13.03
C TRP A 43 -11.87 -8.85 -13.90
N VAL A 44 -10.99 -8.01 -13.38
CA VAL A 44 -10.43 -6.89 -14.13
C VAL A 44 -8.90 -6.99 -14.12
N GLY A 45 -8.29 -6.65 -15.26
CA GLY A 45 -6.83 -6.57 -15.36
C GLY A 45 -6.32 -5.34 -14.61
N VAL A 46 -5.24 -5.52 -13.87
CA VAL A 46 -4.60 -4.43 -13.14
C VAL A 46 -3.14 -4.31 -13.55
N ILE A 47 -2.57 -3.12 -13.33
CA ILE A 47 -1.16 -2.86 -13.63
C ILE A 47 -0.34 -3.48 -12.51
N PRO A 48 0.49 -4.51 -12.82
CA PRO A 48 1.18 -5.29 -11.78
C PRO A 48 2.01 -4.46 -10.82
N GLU A 49 2.68 -3.43 -11.31
CA GLU A 49 3.56 -2.59 -10.50
C GLU A 49 2.80 -1.77 -9.46
N THR A 50 1.49 -1.63 -9.64
CA THR A 50 0.65 -0.85 -8.71
C THR A 50 -0.03 -1.71 -7.66
N VAL A 51 0.19 -3.02 -7.66
CA VAL A 51 -0.41 -3.92 -6.66
C VAL A 51 0.20 -3.61 -5.30
N CYS A 52 -0.65 -3.22 -4.36
CA CYS A 52 -0.26 -2.85 -3.00
C CYS A 52 -1.06 -3.65 -2.01
N GLN A 53 -0.41 -4.15 -0.98
CA GLN A 53 -1.09 -4.89 0.09
C GLN A 53 -1.45 -3.95 1.23
N PHE A 54 -2.62 -4.16 1.82
CA PHE A 54 -3.03 -3.48 3.05
C PHE A 54 -2.13 -3.94 4.19
N SER A 55 -1.58 -2.99 4.94
CA SER A 55 -0.69 -3.27 6.06
C SER A 55 -1.40 -3.82 7.30
N GLU A 56 -2.73 -3.80 7.32
CA GLU A 56 -3.58 -4.07 8.48
C GLU A 56 -3.49 -2.97 9.56
N ILE A 57 -2.79 -1.91 9.27
CA ILE A 57 -2.62 -0.77 10.16
C ILE A 57 -3.39 0.42 9.60
N THR A 58 -4.09 1.13 10.46
CA THR A 58 -4.77 2.38 10.09
C THR A 58 -4.01 3.57 10.66
N ASP A 59 -4.20 4.73 10.04
CA ASP A 59 -3.59 5.96 10.52
C ASP A 59 -4.40 6.55 11.69
N LYS A 60 -3.98 7.71 12.18
CA LYS A 60 -4.64 8.35 13.33
C LYS A 60 -6.11 8.70 13.06
N ASN A 61 -6.52 8.76 11.80
CA ASN A 61 -7.89 9.09 11.39
C ASN A 61 -8.72 7.86 11.00
N GLY A 62 -8.16 6.65 11.17
CA GLY A 62 -8.83 5.41 10.81
C GLY A 62 -8.72 5.02 9.35
N ASN A 63 -7.91 5.70 8.57
CA ASN A 63 -7.70 5.37 7.15
C ASN A 63 -6.75 4.20 7.01
N SER A 64 -7.08 3.25 6.14
CA SER A 64 -6.22 2.10 5.86
C SER A 64 -4.91 2.53 5.23
N ILE A 65 -3.81 1.96 5.70
CA ILE A 65 -2.48 2.22 5.15
C ILE A 65 -2.06 1.03 4.29
N PHE A 66 -1.76 1.31 3.01
CA PHE A 66 -1.27 0.31 2.05
C PHE A 66 0.20 0.52 1.74
N GLU A 67 0.86 -0.51 1.21
CA GLU A 67 2.17 -0.33 0.58
C GLU A 67 2.14 0.85 -0.38
N HIS A 68 3.23 1.58 -0.42
CA HIS A 68 3.45 2.74 -1.31
C HIS A 68 2.56 3.94 -1.01
N ASP A 69 1.83 3.92 0.12
CA ASP A 69 1.19 5.14 0.60
C ASP A 69 2.24 6.12 1.07
N LEU A 70 1.96 7.41 0.86
CA LEU A 70 2.74 8.48 1.45
C LEU A 70 2.05 8.88 2.75
N ILE A 71 2.79 8.84 3.84
CA ILE A 71 2.27 9.19 5.15
C ILE A 71 3.04 10.36 5.73
N LEU A 72 2.30 11.27 6.35
CA LEU A 72 2.86 12.41 7.08
C LEU A 72 2.94 12.00 8.55
N ILE A 73 4.16 12.01 9.09
CA ILE A 73 4.41 11.62 10.49
C ILE A 73 4.62 12.88 11.32
N HIS A 74 3.91 12.96 12.44
CA HIS A 74 4.03 14.05 13.39
C HIS A 74 4.89 13.60 14.56
N GLU A 75 5.94 14.36 14.87
CA GLU A 75 6.74 14.09 16.06
C GLU A 75 5.93 14.43 17.31
N SER A 76 5.98 13.54 18.32
CA SER A 76 5.07 13.60 19.46
C SER A 76 5.27 14.81 20.36
N GLU A 77 6.45 15.42 20.36
CA GLU A 77 6.79 16.51 21.28
C GLU A 77 7.27 17.78 20.58
N SER A 78 7.07 17.85 19.26
CA SER A 78 7.50 19.02 18.49
C SER A 78 6.54 19.26 17.33
N SER A 79 6.69 20.41 16.68
CA SER A 79 5.92 20.70 15.47
C SER A 79 6.57 20.10 14.22
N TYR A 80 7.60 19.31 14.37
CA TYR A 80 8.32 18.71 13.26
C TYR A 80 7.48 17.61 12.61
N GLN A 81 7.41 17.68 11.28
CA GLN A 81 6.68 16.71 10.47
C GLN A 81 7.57 16.27 9.31
N PHE A 82 7.37 15.03 8.87
CA PHE A 82 8.08 14.53 7.70
C PHE A 82 7.22 13.50 6.98
N THR A 83 7.45 13.37 5.67
CA THR A 83 6.71 12.46 4.80
C THR A 83 7.60 11.29 4.41
N VAL A 84 7.05 10.09 4.47
CA VAL A 84 7.74 8.86 4.06
C VAL A 84 6.82 8.00 3.23
N GLU A 85 7.42 7.09 2.45
CA GLU A 85 6.68 6.08 1.70
C GLU A 85 6.64 4.78 2.49
N VAL A 86 5.47 4.16 2.56
CA VAL A 86 5.30 2.85 3.22
C VAL A 86 5.85 1.76 2.31
N LEU A 87 6.73 0.94 2.84
CA LEU A 87 7.40 -0.14 2.13
C LEU A 87 7.12 -1.48 2.80
N PHE A 88 7.29 -2.55 2.04
CA PHE A 88 7.34 -3.90 2.58
C PHE A 88 8.77 -4.39 2.43
N HIS A 89 9.45 -4.61 3.56
CA HIS A 89 10.88 -4.95 3.56
C HIS A 89 11.14 -6.03 4.61
N LYS A 90 11.72 -7.15 4.16
CA LYS A 90 12.06 -8.29 5.03
C LYS A 90 10.90 -8.74 5.92
N GLY A 91 9.71 -8.86 5.31
CA GLY A 91 8.53 -9.37 6.01
C GLY A 91 7.80 -8.36 6.87
N MET A 92 8.10 -7.07 6.74
CA MET A 92 7.57 -6.04 7.61
C MET A 92 7.13 -4.82 6.82
N PHE A 93 5.93 -4.28 7.16
CA PHE A 93 5.53 -2.97 6.66
C PHE A 93 6.26 -1.91 7.47
N CYS A 94 6.94 -1.01 6.78
CA CYS A 94 7.89 -0.09 7.40
C CYS A 94 8.09 1.15 6.56
N TYR A 95 8.93 2.06 7.06
CA TYR A 95 9.45 3.16 6.25
C TYR A 95 10.95 3.27 6.50
N LYS A 96 11.66 3.85 5.53
CA LYS A 96 13.10 4.04 5.66
C LYS A 96 13.39 5.33 6.42
N ASN A 97 14.12 5.18 7.53
CA ASN A 97 14.56 6.28 8.36
C ASN A 97 16.04 6.51 8.09
N LYS A 98 16.44 7.75 7.84
CA LYS A 98 17.84 8.08 7.54
C LYS A 98 18.80 7.75 8.68
N ALA A 99 18.32 7.84 9.91
CA ALA A 99 19.17 7.64 11.10
C ALA A 99 19.23 6.18 11.54
N CYS A 100 18.14 5.44 11.43
CA CYS A 100 17.98 4.12 12.05
C CYS A 100 17.71 2.97 11.08
N GLY A 101 17.74 3.23 9.77
CA GLY A 101 17.39 2.23 8.77
C GLY A 101 15.87 2.13 8.60
N PHE A 102 15.32 0.92 8.76
CA PHE A 102 13.88 0.70 8.56
C PHE A 102 13.16 0.72 9.91
N THR A 103 12.09 1.51 9.98
CA THR A 103 11.27 1.64 11.19
C THR A 103 9.92 0.99 10.93
N PRO A 104 9.42 0.12 11.84
CA PRO A 104 8.12 -0.51 11.66
C PRO A 104 6.99 0.51 11.59
N LEU A 105 6.05 0.28 10.68
CA LEU A 105 4.90 1.16 10.51
C LEU A 105 4.07 1.29 11.79
N TRP A 106 3.91 0.19 12.55
CA TRP A 106 3.10 0.20 13.77
C TRP A 106 3.60 1.22 14.80
N TYR A 107 4.89 1.55 14.75
CA TYR A 107 5.49 2.47 15.72
C TYR A 107 4.94 3.89 15.60
N VAL A 108 4.50 4.29 14.41
CA VAL A 108 4.02 5.66 14.14
C VAL A 108 2.53 5.72 13.79
N SER A 109 1.81 4.60 13.89
CA SER A 109 0.41 4.53 13.44
C SER A 109 -0.51 5.51 14.16
N ASP A 110 -0.23 5.82 15.42
CA ASP A 110 -1.04 6.73 16.24
C ASP A 110 -0.79 8.21 15.93
N ARG A 111 0.25 8.53 15.16
CA ARG A 111 0.63 9.90 14.86
C ARG A 111 0.98 10.17 13.40
N CYS A 112 0.44 9.37 12.51
CA CYS A 112 0.62 9.59 11.08
C CYS A 112 -0.72 9.73 10.38
N GLU A 113 -0.68 10.27 9.15
CA GLU A 113 -1.86 10.35 8.31
C GLU A 113 -1.49 10.08 6.87
N VAL A 114 -2.35 9.34 6.18
CA VAL A 114 -2.19 9.08 4.75
C VAL A 114 -2.49 10.38 3.99
N ILE A 115 -1.53 10.82 3.17
CA ILE A 115 -1.67 12.05 2.38
C ILE A 115 -1.65 11.81 0.87
N GLY A 116 -1.43 10.57 0.44
CA GLY A 116 -1.37 10.23 -0.97
C GLY A 116 -0.71 8.89 -1.14
N ASN A 117 -0.20 8.63 -2.33
CA ASN A 117 0.57 7.40 -2.61
C ASN A 117 1.61 7.68 -3.69
N ALA A 118 2.55 6.75 -3.84
CA ALA A 118 3.69 6.92 -4.74
C ALA A 118 3.31 6.88 -6.22
N PHE A 119 2.12 6.41 -6.57
CA PHE A 119 1.68 6.27 -7.97
C PHE A 119 0.82 7.42 -8.46
N ASP A 120 0.23 8.19 -7.55
CA ASP A 120 -0.58 9.36 -7.88
C ASP A 120 0.20 10.61 -7.50
N ASN A 121 0.47 11.42 -8.48
CA ASN A 121 1.20 12.68 -8.25
C ASN A 121 0.27 13.87 -8.29
#